data_ff773065cf9a18ddeaab4d005f4c8917
#
_entry.id   ff773065cf9a18ddeaab4d005f4c8917
#
_cell.length_a   1.000
_cell.length_b   1.000
_cell.length_c   1.000
_cell.angle_alpha   90.00
_cell.angle_beta   90.00
_cell.angle_gamma   90.00
#
_symmetry.space_group_name_H-M   'P 1'
#
loop_
_entity.id
_entity.type
_entity.pdbx_description
1 polymer ?
#
loop_
_entity_poly.entity_id
_entity_poly.type
_entity_poly.pdbx_seq_one_letter_code
_entity_poly.pdbx_strand_id
1 'polypeptide(L)'
;MSAITARLPLGTSARVLTHGDFHPGNVLWHRGRISGVVDWSAARLDTRWYDLAYCRASVCVLLGPDIADRLAAAYSGIVGGTADELAVYDLMCVFSSRHYLAESLAADREQGHVPNHQMSLAHLDEHVRRALRRLDGTVS
;
A
#
# COMPACT_ATOMS: atom_id res chain seq x y z
N MET A 1 -21.12 0.22 11.19
CA MET A 1 -20.08 -0.71 10.72
C MET A 1 -20.59 -1.83 9.79
N SER A 2 -21.90 -1.96 9.58
CA SER A 2 -22.50 -3.12 8.87
C SER A 2 -22.63 -2.98 7.34
N ALA A 3 -22.54 -1.79 6.75
CA ALA A 3 -22.80 -1.58 5.32
C ALA A 3 -21.56 -1.70 4.42
N ILE A 4 -20.36 -1.48 4.97
CA ILE A 4 -19.11 -1.53 4.18
C ILE A 4 -18.67 -2.99 3.96
N THR A 5 -18.88 -3.86 4.94
CA THR A 5 -18.43 -5.27 4.86
C THR A 5 -19.25 -6.11 3.88
N ALA A 6 -20.47 -5.71 3.55
CA ALA A 6 -21.38 -6.49 2.68
C ALA A 6 -21.12 -6.29 1.17
N ARG A 7 -20.29 -5.34 0.77
CA ARG A 7 -20.01 -4.99 -0.65
C ARG A 7 -18.55 -5.11 -1.05
N LEU A 8 -17.69 -5.58 -0.14
CA LEU A 8 -16.29 -5.76 -0.48
C LEU A 8 -16.16 -6.99 -1.39
N PRO A 9 -15.58 -6.88 -2.59
CA PRO A 9 -15.31 -8.01 -3.47
C PRO A 9 -14.15 -8.86 -2.93
N LEU A 10 -14.22 -9.18 -1.64
CA LEU A 10 -13.25 -10.03 -0.98
C LEU A 10 -13.44 -11.45 -1.49
N GLY A 11 -12.66 -11.86 -2.49
CA GLY A 11 -12.59 -13.25 -2.87
C GLY A 11 -12.70 -13.58 -4.36
N THR A 12 -12.77 -12.60 -5.27
CA THR A 12 -12.81 -12.85 -6.72
C THR A 12 -11.41 -12.94 -7.35
N SER A 13 -10.41 -12.30 -6.75
CA SER A 13 -9.04 -12.36 -7.26
C SER A 13 -8.33 -13.66 -6.90
N ALA A 14 -7.63 -14.24 -7.90
CA ALA A 14 -6.81 -15.42 -7.69
C ALA A 14 -5.77 -15.18 -6.59
N ARG A 15 -5.59 -16.17 -5.71
CA ARG A 15 -4.54 -16.15 -4.71
C ARG A 15 -3.20 -16.42 -5.36
N VAL A 16 -2.21 -15.65 -4.98
CA VAL A 16 -0.82 -15.76 -5.42
C VAL A 16 0.10 -15.83 -4.20
N LEU A 17 1.32 -16.26 -4.39
CA LEU A 17 2.34 -16.08 -3.35
C LEU A 17 2.63 -14.58 -3.21
N THR A 18 2.35 -14.02 -2.04
CA THR A 18 2.68 -12.65 -1.67
C THR A 18 3.88 -12.62 -0.77
N HIS A 19 4.61 -11.53 -0.79
CA HIS A 19 5.72 -11.26 0.11
C HIS A 19 5.23 -11.06 1.55
N GLY A 20 4.09 -10.39 1.69
CA GLY A 20 3.45 -10.13 2.98
C GLY A 20 3.97 -8.88 3.71
N ASP A 21 5.18 -8.43 3.37
CA ASP A 21 5.83 -7.22 3.91
C ASP A 21 6.57 -6.48 2.77
N PHE A 22 5.91 -6.28 1.64
CA PHE A 22 6.53 -5.70 0.45
C PHE A 22 6.59 -4.17 0.55
N HIS A 23 7.75 -3.63 0.85
CA HIS A 23 8.02 -2.20 0.90
C HIS A 23 9.42 -1.87 0.34
N PRO A 24 9.72 -0.58 0.05
CA PRO A 24 11.01 -0.19 -0.56
C PRO A 24 12.25 -0.64 0.20
N GLY A 25 12.19 -0.78 1.53
CA GLY A 25 13.30 -1.25 2.36
C GLY A 25 13.67 -2.72 2.11
N ASN A 26 12.74 -3.55 1.61
CA ASN A 26 12.98 -4.94 1.27
C ASN A 26 13.39 -5.15 -0.20
N VAL A 27 13.61 -4.06 -0.95
CA VAL A 27 14.04 -4.10 -2.36
C VAL A 27 15.51 -3.71 -2.47
N LEU A 28 16.34 -4.64 -2.94
CA LEU A 28 17.76 -4.42 -3.15
C LEU A 28 18.02 -3.80 -4.53
N TRP A 29 18.90 -2.80 -4.56
CA TRP A 29 19.27 -2.10 -5.78
C TRP A 29 20.76 -2.27 -6.08
N HIS A 30 21.07 -2.54 -7.32
CA HIS A 30 22.45 -2.56 -7.83
C HIS A 30 22.53 -1.82 -9.17
N ARG A 31 23.35 -0.79 -9.26
CA ARG A 31 23.57 0.02 -10.48
C ARG A 31 22.27 0.53 -11.10
N GLY A 32 21.32 1.03 -10.29
CA GLY A 32 20.03 1.58 -10.73
C GLY A 32 18.99 0.53 -11.17
N ARG A 33 19.23 -0.75 -10.88
CA ARG A 33 18.29 -1.84 -11.18
C ARG A 33 17.95 -2.62 -9.91
N ILE A 34 16.73 -3.15 -9.84
CA ILE A 34 16.36 -4.08 -8.78
C ILE A 34 17.22 -5.34 -8.95
N SER A 35 17.94 -5.73 -7.92
CA SER A 35 18.80 -6.91 -7.86
C SER A 35 18.21 -8.05 -7.01
N GLY A 36 17.24 -7.76 -6.17
CA GLY A 36 16.58 -8.76 -5.35
C GLY A 36 15.48 -8.18 -4.48
N VAL A 37 14.66 -9.06 -3.93
CA VAL A 37 13.69 -8.77 -2.88
C VAL A 37 14.02 -9.71 -1.72
N VAL A 38 14.13 -9.17 -0.50
CA VAL A 38 14.57 -9.89 0.70
C VAL A 38 13.51 -9.87 1.78
N ASP A 39 13.72 -10.64 2.84
CA ASP A 39 12.82 -10.74 4.00
C ASP A 39 11.42 -11.28 3.66
N TRP A 40 11.39 -12.51 3.19
CA TRP A 40 10.16 -13.26 2.88
C TRP A 40 9.53 -13.94 4.10
N SER A 41 9.88 -13.52 5.31
CA SER A 41 9.40 -14.14 6.56
C SER A 41 7.88 -14.08 6.73
N ALA A 42 7.22 -13.07 6.15
CA ALA A 42 5.77 -12.89 6.16
C ALA A 42 5.05 -13.48 4.92
N ALA A 43 5.77 -14.22 4.06
CA ALA A 43 5.22 -14.74 2.81
C ALA A 43 4.04 -15.68 3.03
N ARG A 44 2.98 -15.49 2.22
CA ARG A 44 1.75 -16.28 2.32
C ARG A 44 0.98 -16.29 0.99
N LEU A 45 -0.03 -17.14 0.92
CA LEU A 45 -1.01 -17.08 -0.17
C LEU A 45 -2.06 -16.00 0.15
N ASP A 46 -2.09 -14.95 -0.66
CA ASP A 46 -3.03 -13.85 -0.55
C ASP A 46 -3.35 -13.30 -1.96
N THR A 47 -4.13 -12.24 -2.06
CA THR A 47 -4.35 -11.58 -3.33
C THR A 47 -3.14 -10.72 -3.70
N ARG A 48 -2.90 -10.55 -5.02
CA ARG A 48 -1.83 -9.68 -5.54
C ARG A 48 -1.95 -8.22 -5.05
N TRP A 49 -3.15 -7.79 -4.72
CA TRP A 49 -3.43 -6.43 -4.26
C TRP A 49 -2.87 -6.14 -2.87
N TYR A 50 -2.67 -7.19 -2.04
CA TYR A 50 -2.11 -7.02 -0.70
C TYR A 50 -0.71 -6.39 -0.74
N ASP A 51 0.22 -7.00 -1.47
CA ASP A 51 1.60 -6.49 -1.57
C ASP A 51 1.65 -5.12 -2.24
N LEU A 52 0.83 -4.92 -3.28
CA LEU A 52 0.77 -3.61 -3.94
C LEU A 52 0.27 -2.53 -2.98
N ALA A 53 -0.81 -2.77 -2.24
CA ALA A 53 -1.37 -1.80 -1.30
C ALA A 53 -0.40 -1.51 -0.14
N TYR A 54 0.28 -2.54 0.37
CA TYR A 54 1.30 -2.38 1.41
C TYR A 54 2.46 -1.50 0.93
N CYS A 55 2.99 -1.79 -0.26
CA CYS A 55 4.02 -0.99 -0.89
C CYS A 55 3.56 0.45 -1.15
N ARG A 56 2.33 0.63 -1.63
CA ARG A 56 1.75 1.95 -1.88
C ARG A 56 1.62 2.79 -0.62
N ALA A 57 1.20 2.21 0.49
CA ALA A 57 1.13 2.92 1.78
C ALA A 57 2.53 3.41 2.20
N SER A 58 3.55 2.57 2.10
CA SER A 58 4.94 2.93 2.40
C SER A 58 5.49 4.01 1.46
N VAL A 59 5.27 3.85 0.16
CA VAL A 59 5.67 4.84 -0.87
C VAL A 59 4.94 6.16 -0.67
N CYS A 60 3.67 6.13 -0.32
CA CYS A 60 2.87 7.33 -0.03
C CYS A 60 3.43 8.12 1.16
N VAL A 61 3.76 7.45 2.24
CA VAL A 61 4.38 8.08 3.42
C VAL A 61 5.68 8.77 3.06
N LEU A 62 6.53 8.12 2.27
CA LEU A 62 7.87 8.59 1.93
C LEU A 62 7.88 9.64 0.81
N LEU A 63 7.11 9.43 -0.24
CA LEU A 63 7.20 10.14 -1.52
C LEU A 63 5.90 10.84 -1.95
N GLY A 64 4.83 10.63 -1.21
CA GLY A 64 3.52 11.24 -1.46
C GLY A 64 2.56 10.37 -2.28
N PRO A 65 1.26 10.75 -2.26
CA PRO A 65 0.18 9.95 -2.85
C PRO A 65 0.25 9.87 -4.38
N ASP A 66 0.82 10.86 -5.05
CA ASP A 66 0.94 10.86 -6.52
C ASP A 66 1.90 9.77 -7.01
N ILE A 67 2.99 9.54 -6.28
CA ILE A 67 3.94 8.45 -6.62
C ILE A 67 3.29 7.09 -6.33
N ALA A 68 2.56 6.96 -5.23
CA ALA A 68 1.78 5.77 -4.93
C ALA A 68 0.74 5.45 -6.02
N ASP A 69 0.06 6.46 -6.56
CA ASP A 69 -0.90 6.28 -7.67
C ASP A 69 -0.20 5.89 -8.99
N ARG A 70 0.97 6.46 -9.29
CA ARG A 70 1.78 6.05 -10.45
C ARG A 70 2.24 4.60 -10.36
N LEU A 71 2.61 4.14 -9.16
CA LEU A 71 2.96 2.73 -8.92
C LEU A 71 1.77 1.82 -9.23
N ALA A 72 0.57 2.18 -8.74
CA ALA A 72 -0.65 1.41 -9.03
C ALA A 72 -0.98 1.37 -10.52
N ALA A 73 -0.90 2.50 -11.21
CA ALA A 73 -1.15 2.59 -12.64
C ALA A 73 -0.18 1.72 -13.45
N ALA A 74 1.11 1.75 -13.11
CA ALA A 74 2.13 0.93 -13.75
C ALA A 74 1.88 -0.56 -13.54
N TYR A 75 1.54 -0.97 -12.32
CA TYR A 75 1.22 -2.36 -12.00
C TYR A 75 -0.03 -2.85 -12.72
N SER A 76 -1.13 -2.07 -12.68
CA SER A 76 -2.38 -2.42 -13.35
C SER A 76 -2.22 -2.51 -14.86
N GLY A 77 -1.34 -1.71 -15.46
CA GLY A 77 -0.99 -1.79 -16.89
C GLY A 77 -0.33 -3.10 -17.29
N ILE A 78 0.30 -3.81 -16.34
CA ILE A 78 0.97 -5.10 -16.59
C ILE A 78 0.02 -6.28 -16.34
N VAL A 79 -0.73 -6.23 -15.23
CA VAL A 79 -1.47 -7.43 -14.76
C VAL A 79 -2.97 -7.36 -15.00
N GLY A 80 -3.48 -6.20 -15.37
CA GLY A 80 -4.92 -5.91 -15.41
C GLY A 80 -5.51 -5.84 -14.00
N GLY A 81 -6.81 -5.58 -13.91
CA GLY A 81 -7.57 -5.53 -12.65
C GLY A 81 -8.22 -4.18 -12.41
N THR A 82 -9.07 -4.12 -11.37
CA THR A 82 -9.87 -2.94 -11.09
C THR A 82 -9.28 -2.08 -9.98
N ALA A 83 -9.45 -0.78 -10.12
CA ALA A 83 -9.04 0.20 -9.10
C ALA A 83 -9.79 0.00 -7.76
N ASP A 84 -10.99 -0.61 -7.81
CA ASP A 84 -11.87 -0.79 -6.66
C ASP A 84 -11.33 -1.85 -5.70
N GLU A 85 -10.89 -3.01 -6.25
CA GLU A 85 -10.25 -4.04 -5.43
C GLU A 85 -9.03 -3.46 -4.70
N LEU A 86 -8.19 -2.70 -5.42
CA LEU A 86 -7.01 -2.08 -4.82
C LEU A 86 -7.38 -1.08 -3.72
N ALA A 87 -8.44 -0.28 -3.90
CA ALA A 87 -8.88 0.70 -2.91
C ALA A 87 -9.27 0.05 -1.58
N VAL A 88 -9.89 -1.12 -1.62
CA VAL A 88 -10.20 -1.91 -0.40
C VAL A 88 -8.92 -2.31 0.32
N TYR A 89 -7.93 -2.83 -0.40
CA TYR A 89 -6.67 -3.25 0.19
C TYR A 89 -5.83 -2.06 0.69
N ASP A 90 -5.87 -0.90 -0.01
CA ASP A 90 -5.26 0.34 0.47
C ASP A 90 -5.80 0.71 1.88
N LEU A 91 -7.12 0.70 2.06
CA LEU A 91 -7.73 0.98 3.36
C LEU A 91 -7.36 -0.09 4.41
N MET A 92 -7.42 -1.36 4.05
CA MET A 92 -7.06 -2.46 4.96
C MET A 92 -5.60 -2.34 5.43
N CYS A 93 -4.68 -2.08 4.53
CA CYS A 93 -3.26 -1.92 4.85
C CYS A 93 -3.03 -0.72 5.77
N VAL A 94 -3.62 0.43 5.48
CA VAL A 94 -3.49 1.62 6.35
C VAL A 94 -4.06 1.36 7.74
N PHE A 95 -5.25 0.76 7.84
CA PHE A 95 -5.88 0.48 9.14
C PHE A 95 -5.11 -0.57 9.95
N SER A 96 -4.59 -1.60 9.31
CA SER A 96 -3.80 -2.64 9.97
C SER A 96 -2.43 -2.15 10.41
N SER A 97 -1.83 -1.26 9.63
CA SER A 97 -0.45 -0.78 9.84
C SER A 97 -0.38 0.52 10.63
N ARG A 98 -1.51 1.15 10.97
CA ARG A 98 -1.52 2.50 11.57
C ARG A 98 -0.69 2.65 12.83
N HIS A 99 -0.69 1.64 13.71
CA HIS A 99 0.13 1.65 14.93
C HIS A 99 1.60 1.50 14.58
N TYR A 100 1.91 0.56 13.70
CA TYR A 100 3.27 0.30 13.25
C TYR A 100 3.85 1.48 12.46
N LEU A 101 3.04 2.12 11.61
CA LEU A 101 3.45 3.33 10.89
C LEU A 101 3.72 4.50 11.85
N ALA A 102 2.92 4.67 12.90
CA ALA A 102 3.14 5.72 13.88
C ALA A 102 4.44 5.48 14.67
N GLU A 103 4.69 4.24 15.11
CA GLU A 103 5.91 3.85 15.83
C GLU A 103 7.15 3.94 14.92
N SER A 104 7.06 3.46 13.68
CA SER A 104 8.13 3.53 12.70
C SER A 104 8.47 4.97 12.35
N LEU A 105 7.47 5.83 12.11
CA LEU A 105 7.69 7.25 11.86
C LEU A 105 8.34 7.98 13.06
N ALA A 106 8.02 7.56 14.29
CA ALA A 106 8.66 8.10 15.48
C ALA A 106 10.14 7.69 15.57
N ALA A 107 10.42 6.39 15.34
CA ALA A 107 11.78 5.85 15.35
C ALA A 107 12.64 6.45 14.23
N ASP A 108 12.09 6.58 13.01
CA ASP A 108 12.78 7.19 11.87
C ASP A 108 13.09 8.66 12.12
N ARG A 109 12.19 9.38 12.81
CA ARG A 109 12.43 10.77 13.21
C ARG A 109 13.59 10.90 14.19
N GLU A 110 13.67 10.02 15.17
CA GLU A 110 14.79 9.98 16.12
C GLU A 110 16.13 9.71 15.42
N GLN A 111 16.10 8.93 14.35
CA GLN A 111 17.27 8.61 13.52
C GLN A 111 17.54 9.63 12.40
N GLY A 112 16.70 10.66 12.25
CA GLY A 112 16.85 11.69 11.22
C GLY A 112 16.50 11.26 9.80
N HIS A 113 15.84 10.11 9.62
CA HIS A 113 15.54 9.53 8.31
C HIS A 113 14.26 10.05 7.64
N VAL A 114 13.33 10.64 8.38
CA VAL A 114 12.09 11.21 7.84
C VAL A 114 12.10 12.73 7.96
N PRO A 115 12.13 13.47 6.84
CA PRO A 115 12.30 14.92 6.85
C PRO A 115 11.14 15.67 7.52
N ASN A 116 9.91 15.14 7.49
CA ASN A 116 8.74 15.84 8.02
C ASN A 116 7.57 14.89 8.35
N HIS A 117 7.42 14.56 9.63
CA HIS A 117 6.35 13.70 10.14
C HIS A 117 4.93 14.21 9.81
N GLN A 118 4.69 15.52 9.86
CA GLN A 118 3.38 16.11 9.53
C GLN A 118 3.04 15.90 8.05
N MET A 119 4.03 16.03 7.18
CA MET A 119 3.87 15.77 5.74
C MET A 119 3.54 14.31 5.47
N SER A 120 4.20 13.37 6.14
CA SER A 120 3.95 11.93 6.01
C SER A 120 2.52 11.55 6.44
N LEU A 121 2.01 12.13 7.54
CA LEU A 121 0.63 11.94 7.97
C LEU A 121 -0.37 12.56 6.99
N ALA A 122 -0.11 13.76 6.48
CA ALA A 122 -0.96 14.41 5.48
C ALA A 122 -1.02 13.61 4.17
N HIS A 123 0.10 13.01 3.76
CA HIS A 123 0.14 12.09 2.62
C HIS A 123 -0.76 10.87 2.84
N LEU A 124 -0.69 10.27 4.02
CA LEU A 124 -1.48 9.10 4.36
C LEU A 124 -2.97 9.43 4.41
N ASP A 125 -3.35 10.57 4.98
CA ASP A 125 -4.72 11.06 4.99
C ASP A 125 -5.27 11.25 3.57
N GLU A 126 -4.49 11.85 2.68
CA GLU A 126 -4.90 12.01 1.29
C GLU A 126 -4.99 10.66 0.55
N HIS A 127 -4.10 9.72 0.85
CA HIS A 127 -4.17 8.36 0.31
C HIS A 127 -5.48 7.67 0.69
N VAL A 128 -5.88 7.75 1.95
CA VAL A 128 -7.17 7.23 2.45
C VAL A 128 -8.35 7.90 1.74
N ARG A 129 -8.33 9.24 1.63
CA ARG A 129 -9.40 9.96 0.92
C ARG A 129 -9.50 9.54 -0.55
N ARG A 130 -8.38 9.32 -1.24
CA ARG A 130 -8.38 8.84 -2.63
C ARG A 130 -8.96 7.44 -2.74
N ALA A 131 -8.62 6.53 -1.82
CA ALA A 131 -9.19 5.19 -1.78
C ALA A 131 -10.71 5.22 -1.54
N LEU A 132 -11.18 6.03 -0.60
CA LEU A 132 -12.62 6.21 -0.35
C LEU A 132 -13.36 6.76 -1.58
N ARG A 133 -12.83 7.81 -2.24
CA ARG A 133 -13.44 8.36 -3.47
C ARG A 133 -13.56 7.33 -4.59
N ARG A 134 -12.59 6.41 -4.73
CA ARG A 134 -12.68 5.32 -5.73
C ARG A 134 -13.83 4.38 -5.40
N LEU A 135 -14.04 4.04 -4.14
CA LEU A 135 -15.14 3.17 -3.71
C LEU A 135 -16.50 3.85 -3.87
N ASP A 136 -16.62 5.16 -3.61
CA ASP A 136 -17.85 5.91 -3.77
C ASP A 136 -18.24 6.05 -5.25
N GLY A 137 -17.28 6.20 -6.16
CA GLY A 137 -17.50 6.29 -7.61
C GLY A 137 -18.03 5.03 -8.28
N THR A 138 -17.97 3.88 -7.56
CA THR A 138 -18.50 2.58 -8.03
C THR A 138 -19.96 2.34 -7.63
N VAL A 139 -20.59 3.28 -6.90
CA VAL A 139 -21.97 3.18 -6.38
C VAL A 139 -22.98 3.92 -7.29
N SER A 140 -22.55 4.42 -8.46
CA SER A 140 -23.40 5.15 -9.43
C SER A 140 -23.97 4.25 -10.49
#